data_4456d5515a59fcba12a4918e8ba0b7f5
#
_entry.id   4456d5515a59fcba12a4918e8ba0b7f5
#
_cell.length_a   1.000
_cell.length_b   1.000
_cell.length_c   1.000
_cell.angle_alpha   90.00
_cell.angle_beta   90.00
_cell.angle_gamma   90.00
#
_symmetry.space_group_name_H-M   'P 1'
#
loop_
_entity.id
_entity.type
_entity.pdbx_description
1 polymer ?
#
loop_
_entity_poly.entity_id
_entity_poly.type
_entity_poly.pdbx_seq_one_letter_code
_entity_poly.pdbx_strand_id
1 'polypeptide(L)'
;MSKNIFFECVGPFNIKELFPNLIIKKNININEIKPLNKAGVSDITFLDSINYKKYASSTKASFCITTQKLSNNLPTNCLPIIVRNVLFELASVTKKFYPDADID
;
A
#
# COMPACT_ATOMS: atom_id res chain seq x y z
N MET A 1 -24.28 -0.96 -20.15
CA MET A 1 -23.17 -0.61 -19.88
C MET A 1 -22.34 -1.51 -19.13
N SER A 2 -21.29 -1.52 -19.27
CA SER A 2 -20.56 -2.36 -18.58
C SER A 2 -20.17 -1.85 -17.32
N LYS A 3 -21.01 -1.54 -16.53
CA LYS A 3 -20.76 -1.11 -15.26
C LYS A 3 -19.70 -1.85 -14.57
N ASN A 4 -19.34 -2.98 -15.06
CA ASN A 4 -18.39 -3.75 -14.35
C ASN A 4 -17.00 -3.34 -14.52
N ILE A 5 -16.70 -2.39 -15.36
CA ILE A 5 -15.35 -1.96 -15.50
C ILE A 5 -14.92 -1.03 -14.40
N PHE A 6 -15.81 -0.60 -13.54
CA PHE A 6 -15.44 0.24 -12.43
C PHE A 6 -15.74 -0.46 -11.13
N PHE A 7 -14.76 -0.54 -10.27
CA PHE A 7 -14.94 -1.08 -8.94
C PHE A 7 -14.91 0.09 -7.97
N GLU A 8 -15.87 0.13 -7.08
CA GLU A 8 -15.94 1.21 -6.13
C GLU A 8 -14.89 1.02 -5.05
N CYS A 9 -14.08 2.05 -4.84
CA CYS A 9 -13.11 2.05 -3.77
C CYS A 9 -13.81 2.50 -2.50
N VAL A 10 -13.86 1.63 -1.51
CA VAL A 10 -14.43 2.01 -0.23
C VAL A 10 -13.30 2.48 0.67
N GLY A 11 -13.61 3.14 1.73
CA GLY A 11 -12.61 3.71 2.60
C GLY A 11 -12.97 5.15 2.83
N PRO A 12 -12.08 5.95 3.45
CA PRO A 12 -10.72 5.56 3.83
C PRO A 12 -10.70 4.59 5.00
N PHE A 13 -9.55 3.96 5.21
CA PHE A 13 -9.31 3.10 6.36
C PHE A 13 -8.15 3.66 7.16
N ASN A 14 -8.28 3.67 8.48
CA ASN A 14 -7.14 4.05 9.32
C ASN A 14 -6.06 2.98 9.17
N ILE A 15 -4.80 3.39 9.22
CA ILE A 15 -3.70 2.45 9.05
C ILE A 15 -3.76 1.30 10.05
N LYS A 16 -4.27 1.53 11.24
CA LYS A 16 -4.42 0.47 12.24
C LYS A 16 -5.52 -0.52 11.91
N GLU A 17 -6.50 -0.11 11.12
CA GLU A 17 -7.52 -1.05 10.65
C GLU A 17 -6.94 -2.00 9.62
N LEU A 18 -6.01 -1.50 8.81
CA LEU A 18 -5.37 -2.33 7.79
C LEU A 18 -4.31 -3.24 8.41
N PHE A 19 -3.59 -2.75 9.40
CA PHE A 19 -2.51 -3.49 10.05
C PHE A 19 -2.59 -3.31 11.56
N PRO A 20 -3.47 -4.05 12.25
CA PRO A 20 -3.72 -3.86 13.68
C PRO A 20 -2.50 -4.06 14.57
N ASN A 21 -1.55 -4.88 14.13
CA ASN A 21 -0.36 -5.20 14.93
C ASN A 21 0.81 -4.27 14.67
N LEU A 22 0.62 -3.30 13.79
CA LEU A 22 1.70 -2.40 13.43
C LEU A 22 1.96 -1.40 14.55
N ILE A 23 3.23 -1.25 14.92
CA ILE A 23 3.63 -0.21 15.85
C ILE A 23 3.97 1.00 15.00
N ILE A 24 3.11 2.01 15.03
CA ILE A 24 3.24 3.13 14.12
C ILE A 24 3.57 4.42 14.84
N LYS A 25 4.38 5.23 14.17
CA LYS A 25 4.67 6.58 14.64
C LYS A 25 3.79 7.60 13.93
N LYS A 26 3.15 7.19 12.86
CA LYS A 26 2.29 8.06 12.07
C LYS A 26 0.94 7.39 11.93
N ASN A 27 -0.09 7.96 12.50
CA ASN A 27 -1.43 7.38 12.46
C ASN A 27 -2.29 8.23 11.53
N ILE A 28 -2.54 7.73 10.34
CA ILE A 28 -3.33 8.46 9.36
C ILE A 28 -4.36 7.53 8.72
N ASN A 29 -5.33 8.15 8.07
CA ASN A 29 -6.30 7.41 7.28
C ASN A 29 -5.74 7.24 5.87
N ILE A 30 -5.91 6.06 5.33
CA ILE A 30 -5.42 5.70 4.00
C ILE A 30 -6.58 5.69 3.04
N ASN A 31 -6.47 6.49 1.98
CA ASN A 31 -7.54 6.61 0.98
C ASN A 31 -7.53 5.46 -0.02
N GLU A 32 -6.36 5.00 -0.41
CA GLU A 32 -6.27 4.00 -1.45
C GLU A 32 -4.90 3.35 -1.48
N ILE A 33 -4.81 2.20 -2.14
CA ILE A 33 -3.51 1.57 -2.42
C ILE A 33 -3.15 1.87 -3.88
N LYS A 34 -1.95 2.39 -4.10
CA LYS A 34 -1.50 2.82 -5.42
C LYS A 34 -0.05 2.43 -5.66
N PRO A 35 0.36 2.33 -6.94
CA PRO A 35 1.78 2.08 -7.25
C PRO A 35 2.69 3.18 -6.72
N LEU A 36 3.96 2.87 -6.58
CA LEU A 36 4.97 3.77 -6.00
C LEU A 36 4.98 5.17 -6.61
N ASN A 37 4.86 5.26 -7.92
CA ASN A 37 4.98 6.54 -8.61
C ASN A 37 3.68 7.33 -8.68
N LYS A 38 2.60 6.76 -8.18
CA LYS A 38 1.29 7.44 -8.19
C LYS A 38 0.74 7.70 -6.81
N ALA A 39 1.29 7.06 -5.80
CA ALA A 39 0.80 7.20 -4.43
C ALA A 39 1.16 8.56 -3.86
N GLY A 40 0.23 9.14 -3.11
CA GLY A 40 0.42 10.40 -2.39
C GLY A 40 0.46 10.16 -0.90
N VAL A 41 0.44 11.25 -0.13
CA VAL A 41 0.61 11.19 1.33
C VAL A 41 -0.51 10.44 2.06
N SER A 42 -1.67 10.33 1.45
CA SER A 42 -2.78 9.60 2.06
C SER A 42 -2.97 8.21 1.46
N ASP A 43 -1.97 7.72 0.75
CA ASP A 43 -2.05 6.41 0.12
C ASP A 43 -1.03 5.46 0.70
N ILE A 44 -1.29 4.16 0.53
CA ILE A 44 -0.32 3.12 0.83
C ILE A 44 0.16 2.54 -0.48
N THR A 45 1.43 2.19 -0.53
CA THR A 45 2.01 1.59 -1.73
C THR A 45 2.69 0.26 -1.39
N PHE A 46 3.39 -0.32 -2.33
CA PHE A 46 4.04 -1.62 -2.16
C PHE A 46 5.31 -1.69 -2.98
N LEU A 47 6.26 -2.49 -2.51
CA LEU A 47 7.55 -2.69 -3.18
C LEU A 47 7.96 -4.13 -2.99
N ASP A 48 7.93 -4.93 -4.06
CA ASP A 48 8.29 -6.36 -3.98
C ASP A 48 9.46 -6.74 -4.88
N SER A 49 10.11 -5.77 -5.51
CA SER A 49 11.23 -6.07 -6.39
C SER A 49 12.22 -4.91 -6.40
N ILE A 50 13.51 -5.23 -6.37
CA ILE A 50 14.57 -4.23 -6.43
C ILE A 50 14.54 -3.48 -7.78
N ASN A 51 13.88 -4.05 -8.78
CA ASN A 51 13.75 -3.39 -10.07
C ASN A 51 13.00 -2.06 -9.99
N TYR A 52 12.25 -1.85 -8.94
CA TYR A 52 11.47 -0.63 -8.76
C TYR A 52 12.08 0.34 -7.75
N LYS A 53 13.35 0.14 -7.38
CA LYS A 53 13.96 0.98 -6.34
C LYS A 53 13.98 2.46 -6.72
N LYS A 54 14.06 2.77 -8.00
CA LYS A 54 14.06 4.15 -8.45
C LYS A 54 12.73 4.84 -8.09
N TYR A 55 11.63 4.14 -8.29
CA TYR A 55 10.33 4.67 -7.92
C TYR A 55 10.15 4.69 -6.40
N ALA A 56 10.71 3.69 -5.73
CA ALA A 56 10.62 3.61 -4.28
C ALA A 56 11.31 4.80 -3.62
N SER A 57 12.47 5.20 -4.11
CA SER A 57 13.24 6.27 -3.50
C SER A 57 12.56 7.63 -3.62
N SER A 58 11.63 7.79 -4.55
CA SER A 58 10.94 9.06 -4.77
C SER A 58 9.45 9.01 -4.46
N THR A 59 8.96 7.94 -3.89
CA THR A 59 7.53 7.84 -3.62
C THR A 59 7.09 8.85 -2.58
N LYS A 60 5.86 9.33 -2.72
CA LYS A 60 5.25 10.25 -1.77
C LYS A 60 4.31 9.56 -0.82
N ALA A 61 4.18 8.24 -0.90
CA ALA A 61 3.31 7.48 -0.03
C ALA A 61 3.78 7.57 1.41
N SER A 62 2.85 7.50 2.35
CA SER A 62 3.18 7.49 3.77
C SER A 62 3.60 6.11 4.27
N PHE A 63 3.10 5.06 3.62
CA PHE A 63 3.40 3.68 4.01
C PHE A 63 3.64 2.82 2.79
N CYS A 64 4.53 1.84 2.93
CA CYS A 64 4.85 0.92 1.85
C CYS A 64 4.93 -0.51 2.37
N ILE A 65 4.14 -1.40 1.81
CA ILE A 65 4.22 -2.83 2.13
C ILE A 65 5.45 -3.39 1.42
N THR A 66 6.38 -3.93 2.17
CA THR A 66 7.64 -4.40 1.57
C THR A 66 8.30 -5.43 2.47
N THR A 67 9.46 -5.95 2.06
CA THR A 67 10.25 -6.84 2.89
C THR A 67 11.31 -6.05 3.64
N GLN A 68 11.90 -6.68 4.65
CA GLN A 68 12.97 -6.06 5.42
C GLN A 68 14.13 -5.63 4.51
N LYS A 69 14.48 -6.49 3.57
CA LYS A 69 15.59 -6.23 2.68
C LYS A 69 15.33 -5.04 1.76
N LEU A 70 14.13 -4.94 1.20
CA LEU A 70 13.81 -3.88 0.27
C LEU A 70 13.48 -2.56 0.96
N SER A 71 13.17 -2.58 2.24
CA SER A 71 12.74 -1.38 2.95
C SER A 71 13.79 -0.27 2.95
N ASN A 72 15.06 -0.63 2.76
CA ASN A 72 16.14 0.36 2.75
C ASN A 72 16.08 1.29 1.53
N ASN A 73 15.26 0.97 0.54
CA ASN A 73 15.14 1.79 -0.65
C ASN A 73 14.08 2.88 -0.53
N LEU A 74 13.38 2.93 0.60
CA LEU A 74 12.30 3.90 0.78
C LEU A 74 12.83 5.21 1.35
N PRO A 75 12.20 6.35 1.00
CA PRO A 75 12.58 7.63 1.58
C PRO A 75 12.08 7.73 3.03
N THR A 76 12.59 8.72 3.76
CA THR A 76 12.25 8.88 5.17
C THR A 76 10.77 9.20 5.40
N ASN A 77 10.10 9.78 4.40
CA ASN A 77 8.68 10.10 4.53
C ASN A 77 7.78 8.88 4.38
N CYS A 78 8.31 7.75 3.95
CA CYS A 78 7.52 6.55 3.73
C CYS A 78 7.91 5.48 4.74
N LEU A 79 6.98 5.10 5.59
CA LEU A 79 7.24 4.10 6.61
C LEU A 79 7.01 2.70 6.05
N PRO A 80 7.96 1.78 6.24
CA PRO A 80 7.79 0.43 5.72
C PRO A 80 6.88 -0.41 6.62
N ILE A 81 6.05 -1.22 6.00
CA ILE A 81 5.28 -2.24 6.67
C ILE A 81 5.92 -3.55 6.25
N ILE A 82 6.72 -4.12 7.15
CA ILE A 82 7.56 -5.28 6.83
C ILE A 82 6.73 -6.55 6.85
N VAL A 83 6.72 -7.27 5.73
CA VAL A 83 6.00 -8.52 5.60
C VAL A 83 6.89 -9.54 4.90
N ARG A 84 6.51 -10.80 4.95
CA ARG A 84 7.26 -11.85 4.26
C ARG A 84 6.86 -11.97 2.80
N ASN A 85 5.58 -11.81 2.52
CA ASN A 85 5.05 -11.98 1.17
C ASN A 85 4.27 -10.74 0.79
N VAL A 86 4.91 -9.87 0.04
CA VAL A 86 4.32 -8.59 -0.34
C VAL A 86 3.06 -8.77 -1.17
N LEU A 87 3.08 -9.70 -2.12
CA LEU A 87 1.93 -9.88 -3.00
C LEU A 87 0.70 -10.41 -2.27
N PHE A 88 0.92 -11.26 -1.26
CA PHE A 88 -0.18 -11.74 -0.44
C PHE A 88 -0.82 -10.59 0.35
N GLU A 89 0.01 -9.76 0.97
CA GLU A 89 -0.49 -8.62 1.74
C GLU A 89 -1.14 -7.59 0.84
N LEU A 90 -0.56 -7.37 -0.34
CA LEU A 90 -1.12 -6.46 -1.32
C LEU A 90 -2.53 -6.89 -1.72
N ALA A 91 -2.71 -8.18 -2.00
CA ALA A 91 -4.03 -8.71 -2.34
C ALA A 91 -5.02 -8.51 -1.20
N SER A 92 -4.57 -8.75 0.03
CA SER A 92 -5.42 -8.61 1.21
C SER A 92 -5.88 -7.16 1.39
N VAL A 93 -4.97 -6.21 1.26
CA VAL A 93 -5.29 -4.79 1.40
C VAL A 93 -6.17 -4.32 0.25
N THR A 94 -5.86 -4.76 -0.97
CA THR A 94 -6.65 -4.40 -2.15
C THR A 94 -8.09 -4.88 -1.98
N LYS A 95 -8.28 -6.06 -1.42
CA LYS A 95 -9.61 -6.60 -1.19
C LYS A 95 -10.42 -5.73 -0.22
N LYS A 96 -9.75 -5.10 0.74
CA LYS A 96 -10.46 -4.21 1.67
C LYS A 96 -10.94 -2.95 0.97
N PHE A 97 -10.12 -2.38 0.08
CA PHE A 97 -10.50 -1.16 -0.63
C PHE A 97 -11.46 -1.43 -1.77
N TYR A 98 -11.39 -2.61 -2.37
CA TYR A 98 -12.23 -2.98 -3.52
C TYR A 98 -12.88 -4.34 -3.26
N PRO A 99 -13.81 -4.41 -2.31
CA PRO A 99 -14.39 -5.70 -1.92
C PRO A 99 -15.14 -6.41 -3.02
N ASP A 100 -15.61 -5.66 -4.02
CA ASP A 100 -16.35 -6.25 -5.13
C ASP A 100 -15.46 -6.69 -6.28
N ALA A 101 -14.18 -6.41 -6.21
CA ALA A 101 -13.26 -6.79 -7.26
C ALA A 101 -12.85 -8.24 -7.11
N ASP A 102 -12.68 -8.91 -8.26
CA ASP A 102 -12.18 -10.27 -8.28
C ASP A 102 -10.68 -10.18 -8.51
N ILE A 103 -9.90 -10.47 -7.47
CA ILE A 103 -8.47 -10.32 -7.53
C ILE A 103 -7.73 -11.62 -7.39
N ASP A 104 -8.34 -12.70 -7.75
CA ASP A 104 -7.68 -14.01 -7.67
C ASP A 104 -6.40 -14.13 -8.47
#